data_f2e4885ff075d60ee4ddfeb45ec6db01
#
_entry.id   f2e4885ff075d60ee4ddfeb45ec6db01
#
_cell.length_a   1.000
_cell.length_b   1.000
_cell.length_c   1.000
_cell.angle_alpha   90.00
_cell.angle_beta   90.00
_cell.angle_gamma   90.00
#
_symmetry.space_group_name_H-M   'P 1'
#
loop_
_entity.id
_entity.type
_entity.pdbx_description
1 polymer ?
#
loop_
_entity_poly.entity_id
_entity_poly.type
_entity_poly.pdbx_seq_one_letter_code
_entity_poly.pdbx_strand_id
1 'polypeptide(L)'
;EVIATEGRAKYNENVKHNDRDIYKGLTFWSPNVNIFRDPRWGRGHETYGEDPYLTGKLGTAFVKGLQGDGAYMKAAACAKHFAVHSGPEALRHEFDARPTEKDLRETYLPAFEMLVKDAGVETIMGAYNRVAGEPSCGSDKLQSILRGEWGFQGHFVSDCWAIRDFHTGHMVTSTAEESAALAINHGCDLNCGSTYLYVQKACEDGLVSEEKITEAAARLFTTRYLLGLFDETEFDQLSYLEVESGEHLARAEKAAAESFVLLKNNGILPLKKEKLHTIGIIGPNADSRKALIGNYHGTASRYVTVQEGLQDYLGDSVRVLTSVGCDICKDRVEGLASADYRLSEARSVAEHSD
;
A
#
# COMPACT_ATOMS: atom_id res chain seq x y z
N GLU A 1 -8.82 -0.95 12.64
CA GLU A 1 -9.97 -1.77 13.05
C GLU A 1 -10.99 -1.91 11.93
N VAL A 2 -11.57 -0.83 11.40
CA VAL A 2 -12.60 -0.87 10.33
C VAL A 2 -12.16 -1.76 9.17
N ILE A 3 -10.96 -1.53 8.60
CA ILE A 3 -10.42 -2.30 7.48
C ILE A 3 -10.40 -3.80 7.78
N ALA A 4 -9.96 -4.19 8.98
CA ALA A 4 -9.90 -5.60 9.37
C ALA A 4 -11.30 -6.21 9.56
N THR A 5 -12.24 -5.45 10.14
CA THR A 5 -13.62 -5.88 10.31
C THR A 5 -14.31 -6.13 8.96
N GLU A 6 -14.23 -5.16 8.05
CA GLU A 6 -14.77 -5.32 6.70
C GLU A 6 -14.05 -6.41 5.90
N GLY A 7 -12.73 -6.53 6.10
CA GLY A 7 -11.95 -7.59 5.49
C GLY A 7 -12.38 -8.99 5.93
N ARG A 8 -12.64 -9.18 7.24
CA ARG A 8 -13.22 -10.42 7.77
C ARG A 8 -14.62 -10.69 7.23
N ALA A 9 -15.47 -9.69 7.22
CA ALA A 9 -16.83 -9.81 6.70
C ALA A 9 -16.82 -10.26 5.22
N LYS A 10 -15.98 -9.66 4.40
CA LYS A 10 -15.78 -10.05 2.99
C LYS A 10 -15.18 -11.46 2.86
N TYR A 11 -14.19 -11.79 3.69
CA TYR A 11 -13.58 -13.12 3.72
C TYR A 11 -14.63 -14.20 4.06
N ASN A 12 -15.43 -13.98 5.11
CA ASN A 12 -16.47 -14.91 5.54
C ASN A 12 -17.49 -15.17 4.42
N GLU A 13 -17.88 -14.13 3.68
CA GLU A 13 -18.78 -14.28 2.53
C GLU A 13 -18.13 -15.05 1.39
N ASN A 14 -16.89 -14.73 1.04
CA ASN A 14 -16.15 -15.45 0.00
C ASN A 14 -15.98 -16.94 0.34
N VAL A 15 -15.72 -17.25 1.62
CA VAL A 15 -15.62 -18.64 2.10
C VAL A 15 -16.90 -19.44 1.85
N LYS A 16 -18.07 -18.85 2.10
CA LYS A 16 -19.37 -19.51 1.84
C LYS A 16 -19.56 -19.92 0.37
N HIS A 17 -18.97 -19.15 -0.53
CA HIS A 17 -19.01 -19.40 -1.98
C HIS A 17 -17.80 -20.19 -2.50
N ASN A 18 -16.94 -20.71 -1.59
CA ASN A 18 -15.68 -21.37 -1.92
C ASN A 18 -14.75 -20.53 -2.80
N ASP A 19 -14.83 -19.20 -2.66
CA ASP A 19 -14.00 -18.25 -3.39
C ASP A 19 -12.72 -17.97 -2.59
N ARG A 20 -11.59 -18.42 -3.11
CA ARG A 20 -10.26 -18.30 -2.53
C ARG A 20 -9.28 -17.57 -3.47
N ASP A 21 -9.81 -16.77 -4.37
CA ASP A 21 -9.04 -16.08 -5.38
C ASP A 21 -8.16 -14.97 -4.77
N ILE A 22 -7.29 -14.41 -5.60
CA ILE A 22 -6.41 -13.30 -5.24
C ILE A 22 -7.21 -12.13 -4.61
N TYR A 23 -6.63 -11.45 -3.64
CA TYR A 23 -7.22 -10.35 -2.86
C TYR A 23 -8.38 -10.72 -1.92
N LYS A 24 -8.60 -12.01 -1.66
CA LYS A 24 -9.70 -12.50 -0.80
C LYS A 24 -9.22 -13.13 0.51
N GLY A 25 -7.91 -13.04 0.79
CA GLY A 25 -7.31 -13.54 2.03
C GLY A 25 -7.35 -12.52 3.18
N LEU A 26 -6.78 -12.93 4.31
CA LEU A 26 -6.73 -12.14 5.56
C LEU A 26 -5.33 -11.62 5.89
N THR A 27 -4.36 -11.78 5.01
CA THR A 27 -3.06 -11.11 5.11
C THR A 27 -3.08 -9.88 4.20
N PHE A 28 -3.15 -8.71 4.83
CA PHE A 28 -3.21 -7.43 4.12
C PHE A 28 -1.81 -6.89 3.91
N TRP A 29 -1.40 -6.73 2.66
CA TRP A 29 -0.07 -6.20 2.32
C TRP A 29 0.00 -4.69 2.50
N SER A 30 -0.13 -4.28 3.74
CA SER A 30 -0.16 -2.92 4.24
C SER A 30 0.25 -2.90 5.72
N PRO A 31 0.90 -1.83 6.21
CA PRO A 31 1.09 -0.52 5.64
C PRO A 31 2.37 -0.39 4.79
N ASN A 32 2.39 0.61 3.89
CA ASN A 32 3.62 1.05 3.22
C ASN A 32 4.33 2.07 4.14
N VAL A 33 5.46 1.67 4.71
CA VAL A 33 6.27 2.51 5.62
C VAL A 33 7.60 2.94 5.00
N ASN A 34 7.69 2.90 3.68
CA ASN A 34 8.85 3.47 2.99
C ASN A 34 8.89 4.99 3.18
N ILE A 35 10.10 5.53 3.24
CA ILE A 35 10.33 6.97 3.33
C ILE A 35 10.25 7.58 1.95
N PHE A 36 9.38 8.59 1.76
CA PHE A 36 9.26 9.31 0.50
C PHE A 36 10.46 10.24 0.32
N ARG A 37 11.40 9.82 -0.50
CA ARG A 37 12.70 10.48 -0.70
C ARG A 37 12.85 11.10 -2.08
N ASP A 38 12.37 10.43 -3.12
CA ASP A 38 12.58 10.82 -4.51
C ASP A 38 11.23 11.09 -5.18
N PRO A 39 10.98 12.32 -5.71
CA PRO A 39 9.71 12.66 -6.35
C PRO A 39 9.45 11.87 -7.64
N ARG A 40 10.47 11.21 -8.21
CA ARG A 40 10.33 10.33 -9.36
C ARG A 40 9.81 8.94 -9.00
N TRP A 41 9.70 8.63 -7.71
CA TRP A 41 9.11 7.38 -7.27
C TRP A 41 7.58 7.42 -7.44
N GLY A 42 7.03 6.48 -8.23
CA GLY A 42 5.61 6.46 -8.58
C GLY A 42 4.63 6.11 -7.45
N ARG A 43 5.13 5.70 -6.26
CA ARG A 43 4.32 5.23 -5.13
C ARG A 43 4.43 6.11 -3.87
N GLY A 44 4.97 7.32 -4.00
CA GLY A 44 5.12 8.24 -2.88
C GLY A 44 3.80 8.55 -2.16
N HIS A 45 2.69 8.65 -2.87
CA HIS A 45 1.35 8.88 -2.32
C HIS A 45 0.81 7.72 -1.46
N GLU A 46 1.40 6.54 -1.52
CA GLU A 46 1.03 5.41 -0.64
C GLU A 46 1.67 5.49 0.75
N THR A 47 2.52 6.47 1.02
CA THR A 47 3.34 6.56 2.23
C THR A 47 2.84 7.61 3.21
N TYR A 48 3.38 7.56 4.43
CA TYR A 48 3.14 8.58 5.47
C TYR A 48 4.09 9.78 5.37
N GLY A 49 4.91 9.86 4.33
CA GLY A 49 5.80 10.98 4.05
C GLY A 49 7.28 10.66 4.24
N GLU A 50 8.06 11.65 4.63
CA GLU A 50 9.53 11.59 4.66
C GLU A 50 10.14 11.46 6.07
N ASP A 51 9.34 11.62 7.13
CA ASP A 51 9.82 11.51 8.51
C ASP A 51 9.72 10.06 9.02
N PRO A 52 10.85 9.41 9.40
CA PRO A 52 10.85 8.03 9.82
C PRO A 52 10.13 7.79 11.16
N TYR A 53 10.14 8.75 12.08
CA TYR A 53 9.47 8.62 13.37
C TYR A 53 7.95 8.71 13.20
N LEU A 54 7.45 9.71 12.49
CA LEU A 54 6.01 9.84 12.18
C LEU A 54 5.51 8.61 11.43
N THR A 55 6.25 8.16 10.41
CA THR A 55 5.93 6.95 9.64
C THR A 55 5.85 5.72 10.54
N GLY A 56 6.81 5.55 11.44
CA GLY A 56 6.82 4.45 12.41
C GLY A 56 5.64 4.50 13.37
N LYS A 57 5.27 5.69 13.90
CA LYS A 57 4.12 5.84 14.81
C LYS A 57 2.79 5.55 14.14
N LEU A 58 2.56 6.10 12.94
CA LEU A 58 1.35 5.85 12.17
C LEU A 58 1.26 4.38 11.74
N GLY A 59 2.38 3.81 11.26
CA GLY A 59 2.44 2.41 10.89
C GLY A 59 2.19 1.47 12.07
N THR A 60 2.75 1.76 13.25
CA THR A 60 2.49 1.00 14.49
C THR A 60 1.00 1.01 14.86
N ALA A 61 0.37 2.18 14.82
CA ALA A 61 -1.06 2.30 15.10
C ALA A 61 -1.91 1.54 14.07
N PHE A 62 -1.52 1.60 12.79
CA PHE A 62 -2.17 0.86 11.72
C PHE A 62 -2.09 -0.66 11.93
N VAL A 63 -0.89 -1.19 12.22
CA VAL A 63 -0.68 -2.62 12.47
C VAL A 63 -1.52 -3.10 13.64
N LYS A 64 -1.46 -2.41 14.79
CA LYS A 64 -2.25 -2.75 15.97
C LYS A 64 -3.75 -2.74 15.69
N GLY A 65 -4.24 -1.72 14.98
CA GLY A 65 -5.65 -1.63 14.62
C GLY A 65 -6.09 -2.70 13.62
N LEU A 66 -5.19 -3.15 12.73
CA LEU A 66 -5.49 -4.20 11.76
C LEU A 66 -5.48 -5.59 12.41
N GLN A 67 -4.45 -5.89 13.21
CA GLN A 67 -4.27 -7.20 13.82
C GLN A 67 -5.20 -7.42 15.03
N GLY A 68 -5.49 -6.34 15.79
CA GLY A 68 -6.21 -6.46 17.06
C GLY A 68 -5.31 -6.96 18.18
N ASP A 69 -5.91 -7.19 19.34
CA ASP A 69 -5.27 -7.64 20.59
C ASP A 69 -5.94 -8.90 21.18
N GLY A 70 -6.83 -9.55 20.43
CA GLY A 70 -7.52 -10.77 20.82
C GLY A 70 -6.64 -12.02 20.80
N ALA A 71 -7.24 -13.16 21.09
CA ALA A 71 -6.58 -14.47 21.04
C ALA A 71 -6.15 -14.84 19.62
N TYR A 72 -6.95 -14.42 18.63
CA TYR A 72 -6.65 -14.53 17.21
C TYR A 72 -6.52 -13.15 16.59
N MET A 73 -5.68 -13.03 15.57
CA MET A 73 -5.60 -11.80 14.78
C MET A 73 -6.85 -11.64 13.92
N LYS A 74 -7.40 -10.42 13.89
CA LYS A 74 -8.51 -10.09 12.99
C LYS A 74 -8.07 -10.13 11.53
N ALA A 75 -6.91 -9.59 11.20
CA ALA A 75 -6.20 -9.71 9.94
C ALA A 75 -4.70 -9.58 10.19
N ALA A 76 -3.85 -10.19 9.37
CA ALA A 76 -2.41 -10.01 9.46
C ALA A 76 -1.98 -8.79 8.66
N ALA A 77 -1.18 -7.91 9.29
CA ALA A 77 -0.55 -6.77 8.63
C ALA A 77 0.77 -7.18 7.96
N CYS A 78 1.15 -6.47 6.91
CA CYS A 78 2.42 -6.66 6.22
C CYS A 78 3.13 -5.32 6.00
N ALA A 79 4.18 -5.06 6.77
CA ALA A 79 4.98 -3.86 6.56
C ALA A 79 5.79 -3.97 5.27
N LYS A 80 5.74 -2.94 4.44
CA LYS A 80 6.37 -2.94 3.12
C LYS A 80 6.97 -1.59 2.75
N HIS A 81 7.91 -1.60 1.84
CA HIS A 81 8.65 -2.69 1.22
C HIS A 81 10.07 -2.68 1.80
N PHE A 82 10.50 -3.76 2.39
CA PHE A 82 11.78 -3.89 3.12
C PHE A 82 12.91 -4.26 2.16
N ALA A 83 13.90 -3.35 1.87
CA ALA A 83 14.03 -2.02 2.39
C ALA A 83 14.51 -1.04 1.31
N VAL A 84 14.46 0.27 1.64
CA VAL A 84 14.97 1.37 0.79
C VAL A 84 14.26 1.45 -0.58
N HIS A 85 12.97 1.11 -0.64
CA HIS A 85 12.16 1.11 -1.85
C HIS A 85 11.53 2.49 -2.09
N SER A 86 12.33 3.43 -2.60
CA SER A 86 11.88 4.77 -2.99
C SER A 86 12.78 5.39 -4.05
N GLY A 87 13.30 4.56 -4.96
CA GLY A 87 14.09 5.00 -6.11
C GLY A 87 13.21 5.44 -7.28
N PRO A 88 13.83 5.95 -8.37
CA PRO A 88 13.11 6.35 -9.57
C PRO A 88 12.26 5.20 -10.13
N GLU A 89 11.00 5.51 -10.47
CA GLU A 89 10.03 4.50 -10.93
C GLU A 89 10.50 3.70 -12.15
N ALA A 90 11.16 4.36 -13.10
CA ALA A 90 11.67 3.72 -14.30
C ALA A 90 12.72 2.62 -14.02
N LEU A 91 13.33 2.63 -12.84
CA LEU A 91 14.36 1.67 -12.43
C LEU A 91 13.85 0.66 -11.39
N ARG A 92 12.56 0.56 -11.15
CA ARG A 92 11.96 -0.26 -10.08
C ARG A 92 12.56 -1.66 -9.98
N HIS A 93 12.75 -2.34 -11.10
CA HIS A 93 13.19 -3.73 -11.19
C HIS A 93 14.72 -3.92 -11.32
N GLU A 94 15.49 -2.83 -11.37
CA GLU A 94 16.95 -2.86 -11.59
C GLU A 94 17.71 -2.06 -10.54
N PHE A 95 17.02 -1.21 -9.79
CA PHE A 95 17.63 -0.24 -8.89
C PHE A 95 18.47 -0.91 -7.80
N ASP A 96 19.68 -0.38 -7.59
CA ASP A 96 20.54 -0.76 -6.47
C ASP A 96 20.68 0.43 -5.51
N ALA A 97 19.96 0.39 -4.40
CA ALA A 97 20.03 1.41 -3.37
C ALA A 97 21.35 1.29 -2.60
N ARG A 98 22.10 2.39 -2.50
CA ARG A 98 23.39 2.44 -1.81
C ARG A 98 23.40 3.49 -0.71
N PRO A 99 22.53 3.38 0.31
CA PRO A 99 22.58 4.26 1.46
C PRO A 99 23.88 4.04 2.25
N THR A 100 24.33 5.08 2.95
CA THR A 100 25.34 4.88 3.98
C THR A 100 24.74 4.03 5.11
N GLU A 101 25.60 3.40 5.94
CA GLU A 101 25.08 2.65 7.11
C GLU A 101 24.29 3.54 8.06
N LYS A 102 24.70 4.79 8.20
CA LYS A 102 23.99 5.78 8.97
C LYS A 102 22.59 6.06 8.41
N ASP A 103 22.49 6.35 7.12
CA ASP A 103 21.20 6.62 6.48
C ASP A 103 20.27 5.39 6.53
N LEU A 104 20.85 4.20 6.33
CA LEU A 104 20.11 2.95 6.45
C LEU A 104 19.48 2.82 7.84
N ARG A 105 20.28 3.01 8.90
CA ARG A 105 19.87 2.82 10.30
C ARG A 105 19.04 3.97 10.87
N GLU A 106 19.24 5.20 10.42
CA GLU A 106 18.56 6.37 10.99
C GLU A 106 17.35 6.84 10.16
N THR A 107 17.26 6.46 8.88
CA THR A 107 16.19 6.92 7.99
C THR A 107 15.31 5.79 7.46
N TYR A 108 15.91 4.74 6.88
CA TYR A 108 15.14 3.75 6.13
C TYR A 108 14.62 2.59 6.97
N LEU A 109 15.29 2.21 8.03
CA LEU A 109 14.94 1.07 8.87
C LEU A 109 14.07 1.40 10.09
N PRO A 110 14.10 2.61 10.71
CA PRO A 110 13.43 2.83 12.00
C PRO A 110 11.93 2.54 11.99
N ALA A 111 11.22 2.88 10.92
CA ALA A 111 9.79 2.58 10.82
C ALA A 111 9.52 1.08 10.87
N PHE A 112 10.28 0.26 10.12
CA PHE A 112 10.16 -1.19 10.16
C PHE A 112 10.51 -1.76 11.54
N GLU A 113 11.58 -1.28 12.18
CA GLU A 113 11.96 -1.69 13.53
C GLU A 113 10.83 -1.46 14.53
N MET A 114 10.21 -0.27 14.50
CA MET A 114 9.06 0.06 15.35
C MET A 114 7.88 -0.87 15.10
N LEU A 115 7.57 -1.20 13.84
CA LEU A 115 6.48 -2.11 13.52
C LEU A 115 6.75 -3.54 14.02
N VAL A 116 8.00 -3.99 13.97
CA VAL A 116 8.39 -5.30 14.51
C VAL A 116 8.35 -5.30 16.04
N LYS A 117 9.03 -4.35 16.69
CA LYS A 117 9.23 -4.36 18.15
C LYS A 117 8.02 -3.83 18.93
N ASP A 118 7.36 -2.77 18.43
CA ASP A 118 6.31 -2.07 19.19
C ASP A 118 4.90 -2.54 18.78
N ALA A 119 4.73 -3.09 17.58
CA ALA A 119 3.44 -3.52 17.06
C ALA A 119 3.32 -5.02 16.82
N GLY A 120 4.42 -5.77 16.82
CA GLY A 120 4.40 -7.20 16.53
C GLY A 120 3.82 -7.49 15.14
N VAL A 121 4.25 -6.74 14.12
CA VAL A 121 3.77 -6.96 12.75
C VAL A 121 4.01 -8.39 12.31
N GLU A 122 2.97 -9.06 11.83
CA GLU A 122 3.02 -10.48 11.49
C GLU A 122 3.81 -10.76 10.22
N THR A 123 3.78 -9.86 9.24
CA THR A 123 4.47 -10.12 7.99
C THR A 123 5.29 -8.92 7.51
N ILE A 124 6.35 -9.22 6.77
CA ILE A 124 7.20 -8.23 6.12
C ILE A 124 7.31 -8.57 4.64
N MET A 125 7.19 -7.56 3.78
CA MET A 125 7.39 -7.73 2.34
C MET A 125 8.72 -7.15 1.91
N GLY A 126 9.55 -7.98 1.25
CA GLY A 126 10.79 -7.55 0.65
C GLY A 126 10.56 -6.69 -0.60
N ALA A 127 11.43 -5.70 -0.78
CA ALA A 127 11.34 -4.76 -1.89
C ALA A 127 11.83 -5.34 -3.22
N TYR A 128 11.48 -4.68 -4.32
CA TYR A 128 11.99 -5.00 -5.66
C TYR A 128 13.49 -4.78 -5.80
N ASN A 129 13.99 -3.67 -5.23
CA ASN A 129 15.34 -3.21 -5.43
C ASN A 129 16.38 -4.06 -4.70
N ARG A 130 17.64 -3.89 -5.12
CA ARG A 130 18.81 -4.30 -4.35
C ARG A 130 19.15 -3.26 -3.30
N VAL A 131 19.84 -3.69 -2.25
CA VAL A 131 20.49 -2.83 -1.26
C VAL A 131 21.96 -3.22 -1.19
N ALA A 132 22.85 -2.31 -1.59
CA ALA A 132 24.30 -2.53 -1.66
C ALA A 132 24.68 -3.78 -2.46
N GLY A 133 23.98 -4.03 -3.57
CA GLY A 133 24.21 -5.14 -4.48
C GLY A 133 23.39 -6.40 -4.21
N GLU A 134 22.84 -6.59 -3.01
CA GLU A 134 22.02 -7.75 -2.64
C GLU A 134 20.54 -7.48 -2.93
N PRO A 135 19.82 -8.39 -3.61
CA PRO A 135 18.36 -8.29 -3.73
C PRO A 135 17.69 -8.26 -2.36
N SER A 136 16.74 -7.37 -2.14
CA SER A 136 16.10 -7.25 -0.81
C SER A 136 15.43 -8.54 -0.34
N CYS A 137 14.89 -9.35 -1.25
CA CYS A 137 14.30 -10.67 -0.95
C CYS A 137 15.32 -11.82 -0.83
N GLY A 138 16.62 -11.54 -0.97
CA GLY A 138 17.70 -12.52 -0.88
C GLY A 138 18.94 -11.95 -0.19
N SER A 139 18.77 -11.05 0.78
CA SER A 139 19.86 -10.35 1.46
C SER A 139 20.11 -10.91 2.86
N ASP A 140 21.31 -11.43 3.07
CA ASP A 140 21.78 -11.84 4.40
C ASP A 140 21.80 -10.68 5.38
N LYS A 141 22.26 -9.52 4.94
CA LYS A 141 22.33 -8.32 5.79
C LYS A 141 20.96 -7.93 6.29
N LEU A 142 19.98 -7.83 5.40
CA LEU A 142 18.63 -7.42 5.77
C LEU A 142 17.94 -8.46 6.66
N GLN A 143 18.11 -9.74 6.42
CA GLN A 143 17.57 -10.81 7.27
C GLN A 143 18.26 -10.87 8.63
N SER A 144 19.57 -10.64 8.70
CA SER A 144 20.31 -10.53 9.97
C SER A 144 19.77 -9.40 10.85
N ILE A 145 19.46 -8.25 10.25
CA ILE A 145 18.83 -7.13 10.96
C ILE A 145 17.41 -7.51 11.39
N LEU A 146 16.60 -8.00 10.47
CA LEU A 146 15.17 -8.26 10.70
C LEU A 146 14.96 -9.36 11.74
N ARG A 147 15.58 -10.53 11.55
CA ARG A 147 15.40 -11.69 12.43
C ARG A 147 16.40 -11.73 13.57
N GLY A 148 17.68 -11.36 13.31
CA GLY A 148 18.73 -11.42 14.30
C GLY A 148 18.68 -10.29 15.31
N GLU A 149 18.62 -9.03 14.87
CA GLU A 149 18.65 -7.87 15.76
C GLU A 149 17.26 -7.51 16.32
N TRP A 150 16.21 -7.59 15.49
CA TRP A 150 14.85 -7.19 15.90
C TRP A 150 14.00 -8.33 16.41
N GLY A 151 14.39 -9.58 16.14
CA GLY A 151 13.68 -10.77 16.63
C GLY A 151 12.38 -11.08 15.90
N PHE A 152 12.24 -10.67 14.63
CA PHE A 152 11.06 -10.94 13.81
C PHE A 152 10.81 -12.45 13.67
N GLN A 153 9.60 -12.91 14.00
CA GLN A 153 9.21 -14.32 13.97
C GLN A 153 8.24 -14.67 12.83
N GLY A 154 7.53 -13.68 12.27
CA GLY A 154 6.53 -13.89 11.25
C GLY A 154 7.11 -14.31 9.89
N HIS A 155 6.27 -14.44 8.88
CA HIS A 155 6.73 -14.79 7.54
C HIS A 155 7.16 -13.57 6.72
N PHE A 156 8.12 -13.81 5.83
CA PHE A 156 8.64 -12.82 4.88
C PHE A 156 8.16 -13.15 3.48
N VAL A 157 7.50 -12.21 2.83
CA VAL A 157 6.98 -12.38 1.46
C VAL A 157 7.75 -11.50 0.48
N SER A 158 7.92 -11.95 -0.77
CA SER A 158 8.46 -11.11 -1.83
C SER A 158 7.39 -10.13 -2.34
N ASP A 159 7.80 -8.96 -2.82
CA ASP A 159 6.93 -8.19 -3.73
C ASP A 159 6.65 -9.00 -5.00
N CYS A 160 5.58 -8.66 -5.72
CA CYS A 160 5.13 -9.44 -6.87
C CYS A 160 6.18 -9.42 -7.99
N TRP A 161 6.64 -10.60 -8.37
CA TRP A 161 7.70 -10.85 -9.35
C TRP A 161 9.12 -10.45 -8.92
N ALA A 162 9.33 -9.93 -7.70
CA ALA A 162 10.64 -9.46 -7.23
C ALA A 162 11.73 -10.55 -7.25
N ILE A 163 11.37 -11.84 -7.02
CA ILE A 163 12.36 -12.93 -7.11
C ILE A 163 12.75 -13.20 -8.57
N ARG A 164 11.86 -12.99 -9.54
CA ARG A 164 12.22 -13.08 -10.95
C ARG A 164 13.28 -12.05 -11.33
N ASP A 165 13.22 -10.87 -10.73
CA ASP A 165 14.18 -9.80 -11.00
C ASP A 165 15.64 -10.21 -10.70
N PHE A 166 15.87 -11.22 -9.85
CA PHE A 166 17.22 -11.70 -9.54
C PHE A 166 17.98 -12.15 -10.79
N HIS A 167 17.30 -12.82 -11.75
CA HIS A 167 17.89 -13.26 -13.01
C HIS A 167 17.51 -12.42 -14.23
N THR A 168 16.47 -11.55 -14.15
CA THR A 168 16.05 -10.75 -15.31
C THR A 168 16.44 -9.29 -15.25
N GLY A 169 16.56 -8.71 -14.06
CA GLY A 169 16.88 -7.28 -13.84
C GLY A 169 18.16 -7.07 -13.05
N HIS A 170 18.31 -7.79 -11.94
CA HIS A 170 19.49 -7.66 -11.08
C HIS A 170 20.72 -8.39 -11.59
N MET A 171 20.54 -9.44 -12.37
CA MET A 171 21.60 -10.31 -12.92
C MET A 171 22.52 -10.89 -11.83
N VAL A 172 21.97 -11.23 -10.67
CA VAL A 172 22.71 -11.85 -9.54
C VAL A 172 22.63 -13.37 -9.55
N THR A 173 21.67 -13.91 -10.29
CA THR A 173 21.49 -15.33 -10.59
C THR A 173 21.33 -15.51 -12.09
N SER A 174 21.45 -16.74 -12.58
CA SER A 174 21.35 -17.05 -14.02
C SER A 174 20.03 -17.72 -14.39
N THR A 175 19.40 -18.39 -13.43
CA THR A 175 18.18 -19.20 -13.67
C THR A 175 17.10 -18.91 -12.62
N ALA A 176 15.88 -19.38 -12.90
CA ALA A 176 14.76 -19.27 -11.97
C ALA A 176 14.96 -20.17 -10.74
N GLU A 177 15.57 -21.34 -10.91
CA GLU A 177 15.94 -22.28 -9.85
C GLU A 177 16.92 -21.65 -8.86
N GLU A 178 17.99 -21.03 -9.38
CA GLU A 178 18.97 -20.30 -8.57
C GLU A 178 18.30 -19.13 -7.81
N SER A 179 17.40 -18.41 -8.47
CA SER A 179 16.67 -17.29 -7.85
C SER A 179 15.74 -17.75 -6.74
N ALA A 180 15.01 -18.84 -6.95
CA ALA A 180 14.15 -19.44 -5.94
C ALA A 180 14.96 -19.94 -4.73
N ALA A 181 16.07 -20.62 -4.98
CA ALA A 181 16.99 -21.11 -3.96
C ALA A 181 17.60 -19.96 -3.16
N LEU A 182 18.12 -18.93 -3.82
CA LEU A 182 18.69 -17.75 -3.17
C LEU A 182 17.66 -17.11 -2.22
N ALA A 183 16.43 -16.90 -2.68
CA ALA A 183 15.39 -16.28 -1.87
C ALA A 183 15.02 -17.13 -0.64
N ILE A 184 14.77 -18.43 -0.79
CA ILE A 184 14.42 -19.33 0.32
C ILE A 184 15.58 -19.46 1.32
N ASN A 185 16.80 -19.66 0.84
CA ASN A 185 17.98 -19.80 1.71
C ASN A 185 18.19 -18.56 2.60
N HIS A 186 17.78 -17.37 2.11
CA HIS A 186 17.85 -16.11 2.83
C HIS A 186 16.51 -15.70 3.47
N GLY A 187 15.58 -16.65 3.69
CA GLY A 187 14.40 -16.49 4.53
C GLY A 187 13.21 -15.78 3.88
N CYS A 188 13.14 -15.75 2.56
CA CYS A 188 11.91 -15.37 1.85
C CYS A 188 10.96 -16.57 1.81
N ASP A 189 9.93 -16.54 2.66
CA ASP A 189 9.05 -17.68 2.91
C ASP A 189 7.94 -17.83 1.86
N LEU A 190 7.54 -16.73 1.22
CA LEU A 190 6.45 -16.69 0.24
C LEU A 190 6.83 -15.87 -0.99
N ASN A 191 6.53 -16.40 -2.17
CA ASN A 191 6.70 -15.68 -3.43
C ASN A 191 5.37 -15.17 -3.98
N CYS A 192 5.27 -13.87 -4.22
CA CYS A 192 4.25 -13.32 -5.11
C CYS A 192 4.76 -13.41 -6.55
N GLY A 193 4.25 -14.34 -7.31
CA GLY A 193 4.68 -14.64 -8.68
C GLY A 193 4.86 -16.13 -8.93
N SER A 194 5.60 -16.50 -9.96
CA SER A 194 5.75 -17.90 -10.40
C SER A 194 7.14 -18.50 -10.15
N THR A 195 8.09 -17.74 -9.58
CA THR A 195 9.47 -18.25 -9.46
C THR A 195 9.57 -19.44 -8.51
N TYR A 196 8.72 -19.54 -7.47
CA TYR A 196 8.70 -20.69 -6.57
C TYR A 196 8.11 -21.98 -7.18
N LEU A 197 7.58 -21.94 -8.40
CA LEU A 197 7.29 -23.16 -9.16
C LEU A 197 8.55 -23.96 -9.48
N TYR A 198 9.72 -23.34 -9.42
CA TYR A 198 11.03 -23.96 -9.65
C TYR A 198 11.69 -24.48 -8.36
N VAL A 199 11.06 -24.35 -7.19
CA VAL A 199 11.64 -24.77 -5.90
C VAL A 199 11.89 -26.27 -5.85
N GLN A 200 10.98 -27.08 -6.37
CA GLN A 200 11.17 -28.54 -6.44
C GLN A 200 12.46 -28.88 -7.23
N LYS A 201 12.62 -28.28 -8.40
CA LYS A 201 13.81 -28.49 -9.22
C LYS A 201 15.08 -27.99 -8.52
N ALA A 202 15.01 -26.82 -7.87
CA ALA A 202 16.13 -26.30 -7.07
C ALA A 202 16.55 -27.25 -5.95
N CYS A 203 15.57 -27.93 -5.32
CA CYS A 203 15.84 -28.94 -4.29
C CYS A 203 16.51 -30.20 -4.89
N GLU A 204 15.98 -30.71 -5.98
CA GLU A 204 16.54 -31.84 -6.73
C GLU A 204 18.00 -31.58 -7.19
N ASP A 205 18.31 -30.34 -7.55
CA ASP A 205 19.65 -29.90 -7.94
C ASP A 205 20.56 -29.57 -6.74
N GLY A 206 20.07 -29.70 -5.49
CA GLY A 206 20.83 -29.46 -4.28
C GLY A 206 21.10 -27.98 -3.97
N LEU A 207 20.38 -27.04 -4.60
CA LEU A 207 20.51 -25.60 -4.38
C LEU A 207 19.79 -25.11 -3.12
N VAL A 208 18.76 -25.82 -2.67
CA VAL A 208 18.00 -25.57 -1.44
C VAL A 208 17.65 -26.89 -0.76
N SER A 209 17.65 -26.93 0.56
CA SER A 209 17.30 -28.15 1.29
C SER A 209 15.80 -28.22 1.63
N GLU A 210 15.28 -29.45 1.86
CA GLU A 210 13.90 -29.65 2.31
C GLU A 210 13.64 -29.00 3.68
N GLU A 211 14.66 -28.92 4.55
CA GLU A 211 14.54 -28.23 5.84
C GLU A 211 14.23 -26.75 5.67
N LYS A 212 14.87 -26.08 4.72
CA LYS A 212 14.62 -24.66 4.43
C LYS A 212 13.21 -24.42 3.88
N ILE A 213 12.74 -25.32 3.03
CA ILE A 213 11.36 -25.29 2.52
C ILE A 213 10.36 -25.51 3.67
N THR A 214 10.66 -26.45 4.58
CA THR A 214 9.84 -26.74 5.76
C THR A 214 9.79 -25.55 6.74
N GLU A 215 10.93 -24.89 6.98
CA GLU A 215 10.99 -23.66 7.79
C GLU A 215 10.09 -22.56 7.22
N ALA A 216 10.15 -22.32 5.90
CA ALA A 216 9.32 -21.34 5.22
C ALA A 216 7.83 -21.68 5.32
N ALA A 217 7.47 -22.95 5.07
CA ALA A 217 6.10 -23.44 5.21
C ALA A 217 5.59 -23.30 6.66
N ALA A 218 6.41 -23.62 7.65
CA ALA A 218 6.05 -23.50 9.05
C ALA A 218 5.67 -22.06 9.44
N ARG A 219 6.45 -21.05 9.00
CA ARG A 219 6.13 -19.65 9.25
C ARG A 219 4.82 -19.22 8.58
N LEU A 220 4.57 -19.66 7.35
CA LEU A 220 3.30 -19.38 6.65
C LEU A 220 2.09 -20.01 7.35
N PHE A 221 2.21 -21.26 7.80
CA PHE A 221 1.13 -21.92 8.52
C PHE A 221 0.92 -21.32 9.91
N THR A 222 1.99 -20.84 10.58
CA THR A 222 1.87 -20.11 11.84
C THR A 222 0.95 -18.90 11.70
N THR A 223 1.13 -18.09 10.66
CA THR A 223 0.21 -16.97 10.38
C THR A 223 -1.25 -17.44 10.25
N ARG A 224 -1.50 -18.57 9.59
CA ARG A 224 -2.85 -19.12 9.45
C ARG A 224 -3.45 -19.56 10.78
N TYR A 225 -2.64 -20.15 11.67
CA TYR A 225 -3.07 -20.47 13.04
C TYR A 225 -3.39 -19.20 13.83
N LEU A 226 -2.53 -18.18 13.77
CA LEU A 226 -2.76 -16.91 14.43
C LEU A 226 -4.01 -16.18 13.91
N LEU A 227 -4.38 -16.40 12.67
CA LEU A 227 -5.63 -15.90 12.07
C LEU A 227 -6.86 -16.74 12.47
N GLY A 228 -6.69 -17.85 13.19
CA GLY A 228 -7.79 -18.75 13.60
C GLY A 228 -8.42 -19.51 12.43
N LEU A 229 -7.68 -19.77 11.31
CA LEU A 229 -8.28 -20.39 10.12
C LEU A 229 -8.60 -21.89 10.29
N PHE A 230 -8.22 -22.48 11.41
CA PHE A 230 -8.43 -23.89 11.74
C PHE A 230 -9.37 -24.08 12.94
N ASP A 231 -9.86 -22.98 13.52
CA ASP A 231 -10.70 -22.96 14.72
C ASP A 231 -11.98 -22.15 14.46
N GLU A 232 -12.96 -22.27 15.37
CA GLU A 232 -14.08 -21.32 15.45
C GLU A 232 -13.62 -20.09 16.21
N THR A 233 -13.88 -18.90 15.67
CA THR A 233 -13.46 -17.62 16.23
C THR A 233 -14.65 -16.64 16.36
N GLU A 234 -14.46 -15.62 17.22
CA GLU A 234 -15.42 -14.52 17.35
C GLU A 234 -15.66 -13.77 16.02
N PHE A 235 -14.75 -13.87 15.06
CA PHE A 235 -14.85 -13.19 13.77
C PHE A 235 -15.76 -13.90 12.77
N ASP A 236 -16.12 -15.17 12.99
CA ASP A 236 -16.96 -15.94 12.08
C ASP A 236 -18.39 -15.40 12.01
N GLN A 237 -18.80 -14.62 13.03
CA GLN A 237 -20.11 -13.97 13.10
C GLN A 237 -20.17 -12.65 12.30
N LEU A 238 -19.03 -12.12 11.85
CA LEU A 238 -19.02 -10.89 11.06
C LEU A 238 -19.68 -11.11 9.71
N SER A 239 -20.77 -10.40 9.48
CA SER A 239 -21.55 -10.50 8.25
C SER A 239 -21.19 -9.39 7.26
N TYR A 240 -21.63 -9.53 6.01
CA TYR A 240 -21.41 -8.52 4.97
C TYR A 240 -22.07 -7.17 5.29
N LEU A 241 -22.99 -7.12 6.30
CA LEU A 241 -23.63 -5.87 6.75
C LEU A 241 -22.64 -4.91 7.45
N GLU A 242 -21.48 -5.41 7.86
CA GLU A 242 -20.40 -4.56 8.40
C GLU A 242 -19.73 -3.70 7.31
N VAL A 243 -19.81 -4.14 6.06
CA VAL A 243 -19.13 -3.46 4.94
C VAL A 243 -19.86 -2.15 4.63
N GLU A 244 -19.11 -1.04 4.66
CA GLU A 244 -19.64 0.32 4.44
C GLU A 244 -20.81 0.66 5.39
N SER A 245 -20.79 0.15 6.62
CA SER A 245 -21.78 0.54 7.62
C SER A 245 -21.73 2.05 7.88
N GLY A 246 -22.84 2.64 8.35
CA GLY A 246 -22.90 4.08 8.61
C GLY A 246 -21.81 4.58 9.58
N GLU A 247 -21.42 3.75 10.57
CA GLU A 247 -20.31 4.05 11.48
C GLU A 247 -18.96 4.06 10.74
N HIS A 248 -18.73 3.08 9.86
CA HIS A 248 -17.50 2.99 9.08
C HIS A 248 -17.35 4.15 8.10
N LEU A 249 -18.43 4.56 7.44
CA LEU A 249 -18.44 5.73 6.56
C LEU A 249 -18.15 7.02 7.31
N ALA A 250 -18.80 7.22 8.48
CA ALA A 250 -18.54 8.39 9.33
C ALA A 250 -17.09 8.43 9.84
N ARG A 251 -16.50 7.26 10.14
CA ARG A 251 -15.09 7.14 10.53
C ARG A 251 -14.15 7.51 9.39
N ALA A 252 -14.46 7.08 8.17
CA ALA A 252 -13.68 7.41 6.97
C ALA A 252 -13.73 8.91 6.67
N GLU A 253 -14.91 9.55 6.76
CA GLU A 253 -15.09 11.00 6.61
C GLU A 253 -14.27 11.77 7.65
N LYS A 254 -14.35 11.37 8.92
CA LYS A 254 -13.58 11.99 9.99
C LYS A 254 -12.07 11.87 9.75
N ALA A 255 -11.59 10.69 9.36
CA ALA A 255 -10.18 10.47 9.07
C ALA A 255 -9.70 11.32 7.88
N ALA A 256 -10.53 11.48 6.85
CA ALA A 256 -10.24 12.35 5.72
C ALA A 256 -10.12 13.82 6.17
N ALA A 257 -11.07 14.31 6.97
CA ALA A 257 -11.04 15.68 7.47
C ALA A 257 -9.80 15.96 8.36
N GLU A 258 -9.42 15.00 9.21
CA GLU A 258 -8.22 15.11 10.08
C GLU A 258 -6.89 14.99 9.31
N SER A 259 -6.92 14.46 8.09
CA SER A 259 -5.72 14.33 7.24
C SER A 259 -5.37 15.60 6.44
N PHE A 260 -6.27 16.57 6.35
CA PHE A 260 -6.01 17.80 5.61
C PHE A 260 -4.95 18.67 6.29
N VAL A 261 -4.00 19.17 5.48
CA VAL A 261 -2.96 20.10 5.92
C VAL A 261 -3.14 21.44 5.21
N LEU A 262 -3.48 22.48 5.97
CA LEU A 262 -3.63 23.83 5.44
C LEU A 262 -2.24 24.49 5.30
N LEU A 263 -1.68 24.44 4.10
CA LEU A 263 -0.33 24.97 3.82
C LEU A 263 -0.27 26.49 3.82
N LYS A 264 -1.34 27.15 3.40
CA LYS A 264 -1.41 28.61 3.33
C LYS A 264 -2.87 29.08 3.37
N ASN A 265 -3.14 30.13 4.13
CA ASN A 265 -4.43 30.82 4.15
C ASN A 265 -4.19 32.31 4.38
N ASN A 266 -4.69 33.15 3.50
CA ASN A 266 -4.68 34.61 3.62
C ASN A 266 -5.96 35.18 4.25
N GLY A 267 -6.73 34.32 4.93
CA GLY A 267 -7.99 34.70 5.61
C GLY A 267 -9.26 34.46 4.79
N ILE A 268 -9.14 33.85 3.59
CA ILE A 268 -10.31 33.50 2.77
C ILE A 268 -11.04 32.26 3.32
N LEU A 269 -10.32 31.33 3.93
CA LEU A 269 -10.90 30.14 4.55
C LEU A 269 -11.14 30.36 6.06
N PRO A 270 -12.25 29.83 6.61
CA PRO A 270 -13.30 29.07 5.94
C PRO A 270 -14.20 29.95 5.08
N LEU A 271 -14.64 29.40 3.94
CA LEU A 271 -15.64 30.05 3.09
C LEU A 271 -16.97 30.17 3.85
N LYS A 272 -17.64 31.30 3.67
CA LYS A 272 -18.97 31.53 4.26
C LYS A 272 -20.04 31.18 3.26
N LYS A 273 -20.70 30.04 3.42
CA LYS A 273 -21.72 29.52 2.50
C LYS A 273 -22.77 30.57 2.13
N GLU A 274 -23.18 31.41 3.09
CA GLU A 274 -24.22 32.42 2.93
C GLU A 274 -23.79 33.58 2.03
N LYS A 275 -22.50 33.66 1.69
CA LYS A 275 -21.94 34.71 0.82
C LYS A 275 -21.58 34.18 -0.56
N LEU A 276 -21.73 32.89 -0.80
CA LEU A 276 -21.38 32.26 -2.07
C LEU A 276 -22.60 32.24 -3.00
N HIS A 277 -22.39 32.60 -4.26
CA HIS A 277 -23.36 32.47 -5.33
C HIS A 277 -22.86 31.46 -6.39
N THR A 278 -21.57 31.46 -6.66
CA THR A 278 -20.96 30.54 -7.63
C THR A 278 -19.61 30.09 -7.13
N ILE A 279 -19.37 28.79 -7.16
CA ILE A 279 -18.06 28.19 -6.87
C ILE A 279 -17.49 27.57 -8.15
N GLY A 280 -16.22 27.84 -8.43
CA GLY A 280 -15.46 27.23 -9.53
C GLY A 280 -14.53 26.13 -9.01
N ILE A 281 -14.61 24.94 -9.59
CA ILE A 281 -13.72 23.81 -9.31
C ILE A 281 -12.91 23.55 -10.57
N ILE A 282 -11.61 23.84 -10.50
CA ILE A 282 -10.73 23.74 -11.67
C ILE A 282 -9.62 22.71 -11.39
N GLY A 283 -9.51 21.74 -12.28
CA GLY A 283 -8.48 20.73 -12.24
C GLY A 283 -8.94 19.40 -12.81
N PRO A 284 -8.01 18.54 -13.25
CA PRO A 284 -8.33 17.27 -13.90
C PRO A 284 -9.02 16.25 -12.95
N ASN A 285 -8.93 16.46 -11.65
CA ASN A 285 -9.57 15.62 -10.62
C ASN A 285 -10.85 16.25 -10.03
N ALA A 286 -11.32 17.39 -10.56
CA ALA A 286 -12.51 18.08 -10.06
C ALA A 286 -13.76 17.18 -10.07
N ASP A 287 -13.94 16.41 -11.15
CA ASP A 287 -15.05 15.46 -11.32
C ASP A 287 -14.54 14.14 -11.93
N SER A 288 -13.64 13.47 -11.23
CA SER A 288 -13.03 12.24 -11.72
C SER A 288 -13.18 11.09 -10.72
N ARG A 289 -14.11 10.18 -10.99
CA ARG A 289 -14.23 8.93 -10.22
C ARG A 289 -12.98 8.07 -10.34
N LYS A 290 -12.29 8.10 -11.47
CA LYS A 290 -11.03 7.39 -11.67
C LYS A 290 -9.94 7.83 -10.69
N ALA A 291 -9.91 9.11 -10.32
CA ALA A 291 -8.96 9.64 -9.34
C ALA A 291 -9.21 9.15 -7.91
N LEU A 292 -10.43 8.67 -7.61
CA LEU A 292 -10.80 8.16 -6.29
C LEU A 292 -10.43 6.69 -6.09
N ILE A 293 -10.07 5.99 -7.15
CA ILE A 293 -9.71 4.57 -7.10
C ILE A 293 -8.21 4.42 -7.33
N GLY A 294 -7.53 3.80 -6.36
CA GLY A 294 -6.12 3.42 -6.50
C GLY A 294 -5.95 2.11 -7.26
N ASN A 295 -4.72 1.63 -7.34
CA ASN A 295 -4.40 0.38 -8.04
C ASN A 295 -5.08 -0.84 -7.41
N TYR A 296 -5.20 -0.87 -6.08
CA TYR A 296 -5.72 -2.01 -5.30
C TYR A 296 -7.14 -1.77 -4.78
N HIS A 297 -7.96 -1.06 -5.54
CA HIS A 297 -9.30 -0.71 -5.11
C HIS A 297 -10.27 -1.90 -5.09
N GLY A 298 -11.24 -1.86 -4.18
CA GLY A 298 -12.48 -2.63 -4.28
C GLY A 298 -13.57 -1.82 -4.99
N THR A 299 -14.79 -2.33 -4.96
CA THR A 299 -15.98 -1.61 -5.43
C THR A 299 -16.68 -0.96 -4.25
N ALA A 300 -16.77 0.36 -4.25
CA ALA A 300 -17.57 1.11 -3.28
C ALA A 300 -19.02 1.21 -3.70
N SER A 301 -19.93 1.33 -2.74
CA SER A 301 -21.37 1.57 -3.01
C SER A 301 -21.60 2.91 -3.68
N ARG A 302 -20.78 3.92 -3.35
CA ARG A 302 -20.81 5.25 -3.94
C ARG A 302 -19.40 5.82 -4.06
N TYR A 303 -19.12 6.51 -5.16
CA TYR A 303 -17.94 7.35 -5.35
C TYR A 303 -18.39 8.80 -5.33
N VAL A 304 -17.82 9.62 -4.43
CA VAL A 304 -18.14 11.04 -4.31
C VAL A 304 -16.96 11.85 -4.84
N THR A 305 -17.12 12.51 -5.98
CA THR A 305 -16.11 13.42 -6.52
C THR A 305 -16.10 14.74 -5.76
N VAL A 306 -15.07 15.56 -5.94
CA VAL A 306 -15.01 16.90 -5.33
C VAL A 306 -16.21 17.74 -5.75
N GLN A 307 -16.60 17.69 -7.02
CA GLN A 307 -17.79 18.36 -7.53
C GLN A 307 -19.06 17.85 -6.86
N GLU A 308 -19.29 16.53 -6.84
CA GLU A 308 -20.49 15.94 -6.23
C GLU A 308 -20.58 16.30 -4.74
N GLY A 309 -19.46 16.17 -3.99
CA GLY A 309 -19.44 16.48 -2.56
C GLY A 309 -19.73 17.95 -2.25
N LEU A 310 -19.20 18.88 -3.05
CA LEU A 310 -19.49 20.29 -2.91
C LEU A 310 -20.94 20.61 -3.31
N GLN A 311 -21.46 19.99 -4.33
CA GLN A 311 -22.84 20.20 -4.78
C GLN A 311 -23.85 19.67 -3.74
N ASP A 312 -23.60 18.49 -3.16
CA ASP A 312 -24.39 17.92 -2.08
C ASP A 312 -24.40 18.84 -0.83
N TYR A 313 -23.22 19.38 -0.47
CA TYR A 313 -23.07 20.25 0.70
C TYR A 313 -23.72 21.63 0.50
N LEU A 314 -23.55 22.23 -0.68
CA LEU A 314 -24.04 23.59 -0.98
C LEU A 314 -25.54 23.59 -1.33
N GLY A 315 -26.05 22.51 -1.90
CA GLY A 315 -27.42 22.42 -2.40
C GLY A 315 -27.69 23.37 -3.60
N ASP A 316 -28.95 23.70 -3.83
CA ASP A 316 -29.38 24.50 -4.98
C ASP A 316 -29.11 26.00 -4.84
N SER A 317 -28.63 26.46 -3.68
CA SER A 317 -28.43 27.90 -3.41
C SER A 317 -27.12 28.45 -4.01
N VAL A 318 -26.18 27.60 -4.34
CA VAL A 318 -24.88 27.97 -4.90
C VAL A 318 -24.65 27.21 -6.19
N ARG A 319 -24.33 27.93 -7.26
CA ARG A 319 -23.97 27.31 -8.54
C ARG A 319 -22.55 26.73 -8.48
N VAL A 320 -22.38 25.49 -8.92
CA VAL A 320 -21.08 24.85 -9.06
C VAL A 320 -20.69 24.80 -10.54
N LEU A 321 -19.57 25.40 -10.88
CA LEU A 321 -18.97 25.35 -12.22
C LEU A 321 -17.70 24.53 -12.16
N THR A 322 -17.45 23.73 -13.19
CA THR A 322 -16.22 22.92 -13.27
C THR A 322 -15.50 23.08 -14.59
N SER A 323 -14.19 22.98 -14.55
CA SER A 323 -13.36 22.78 -15.72
C SER A 323 -12.21 21.83 -15.40
N VAL A 324 -11.84 20.99 -16.35
CA VAL A 324 -10.66 20.11 -16.22
C VAL A 324 -9.36 20.93 -16.16
N GLY A 325 -9.32 22.09 -16.82
CA GLY A 325 -8.18 23.02 -16.79
C GLY A 325 -6.95 22.54 -17.54
N CYS A 326 -6.53 21.28 -17.32
CA CYS A 326 -5.42 20.66 -18.05
C CYS A 326 -5.62 19.14 -18.12
N ASP A 327 -4.92 18.51 -19.04
CA ASP A 327 -4.82 17.03 -19.05
C ASP A 327 -3.71 16.56 -18.10
N ILE A 328 -3.87 15.37 -17.50
CA ILE A 328 -2.86 14.81 -16.59
C ILE A 328 -1.61 14.35 -17.36
N CYS A 329 -1.79 13.77 -18.55
CA CYS A 329 -0.72 13.12 -19.28
C CYS A 329 -0.66 13.46 -20.79
N LYS A 330 -1.46 14.41 -21.24
CA LYS A 330 -1.52 14.85 -22.64
C LYS A 330 -1.58 16.37 -22.69
N ASP A 331 -0.96 16.96 -23.72
CA ASP A 331 -1.03 18.40 -23.95
C ASP A 331 -2.42 18.86 -24.40
N ARG A 332 -3.17 17.93 -25.03
CA ARG A 332 -4.53 18.17 -25.53
C ARG A 332 -5.26 16.84 -25.74
N VAL A 333 -6.59 16.87 -25.65
CA VAL A 333 -7.44 15.67 -25.84
C VAL A 333 -7.49 15.25 -27.31
N GLU A 334 -7.65 16.21 -28.21
CA GLU A 334 -7.75 15.98 -29.64
C GLU A 334 -6.62 16.66 -30.40
N GLY A 335 -6.16 16.03 -31.47
CA GLY A 335 -5.09 16.58 -32.31
C GLY A 335 -5.40 17.90 -32.95
N LEU A 336 -6.68 18.21 -33.21
CA LEU A 336 -7.17 19.45 -33.81
C LEU A 336 -7.50 20.53 -32.78
N ALA A 337 -7.54 20.22 -31.48
CA ALA A 337 -7.78 21.20 -30.44
C ALA A 337 -6.60 22.16 -30.29
N SER A 338 -6.88 23.40 -29.90
CA SER A 338 -5.86 24.36 -29.51
C SER A 338 -5.09 23.85 -28.30
N ALA A 339 -3.81 24.17 -28.22
CA ALA A 339 -2.96 23.72 -27.09
C ALA A 339 -3.41 24.27 -25.72
N ASP A 340 -4.12 25.42 -25.73
CA ASP A 340 -4.59 26.10 -24.52
C ASP A 340 -6.13 26.05 -24.34
N TYR A 341 -6.83 25.18 -25.08
CA TYR A 341 -8.29 25.14 -25.05
C TYR A 341 -8.87 24.89 -23.64
N ARG A 342 -8.20 24.06 -22.82
CA ARG A 342 -8.63 23.81 -21.45
C ARG A 342 -8.33 24.97 -20.52
N LEU A 343 -7.27 25.72 -20.75
CA LEU A 343 -6.94 26.93 -19.99
C LEU A 343 -7.96 28.03 -20.23
N SER A 344 -8.46 28.17 -21.47
CA SER A 344 -9.50 29.14 -21.82
C SER A 344 -10.82 28.83 -21.09
N GLU A 345 -11.20 27.55 -21.02
CA GLU A 345 -12.37 27.11 -20.25
C GLU A 345 -12.19 27.37 -18.76
N ALA A 346 -11.02 26.97 -18.19
CA ALA A 346 -10.69 27.20 -16.79
C ALA A 346 -10.74 28.69 -16.41
N ARG A 347 -10.21 29.53 -17.27
CA ARG A 347 -10.27 30.98 -17.10
C ARG A 347 -11.73 31.50 -17.08
N SER A 348 -12.57 31.02 -17.99
CA SER A 348 -14.00 31.39 -18.01
C SER A 348 -14.70 30.97 -16.72
N VAL A 349 -14.43 29.75 -16.22
CA VAL A 349 -14.94 29.28 -14.90
C VAL A 349 -14.49 30.21 -13.79
N ALA A 350 -13.21 30.54 -13.73
CA ALA A 350 -12.65 31.41 -12.68
C ALA A 350 -13.25 32.83 -12.72
N GLU A 351 -13.42 33.43 -13.92
CA GLU A 351 -14.00 34.77 -14.12
C GLU A 351 -15.48 34.86 -13.71
N HIS A 352 -16.20 33.73 -13.66
CA HIS A 352 -17.63 33.67 -13.32
C HIS A 352 -17.88 33.05 -11.93
N SER A 353 -16.85 32.93 -11.10
CA SER A 353 -16.93 32.41 -9.73
C SER A 353 -16.55 33.47 -8.70
N ASP A 354 -17.05 33.30 -7.43
CA ASP A 354 -16.80 34.24 -6.31
C ASP A 354 -15.33 34.11 -5.75
#